data_3de10db2f518ad93231de8b457c1e9a9
#
_entry.id   3de10db2f518ad93231de8b457c1e9a9
#
_cell.length_a   1.000
_cell.length_b   1.000
_cell.length_c   1.000
_cell.angle_alpha   90.00
_cell.angle_beta   90.00
_cell.angle_gamma   90.00
#
_symmetry.space_group_name_H-M   'P 1'
#
loop_
_entity.id
_entity.type
_entity.pdbx_description
1 polymer ?
#
loop_
_entity_poly.entity_id
_entity_poly.type
_entity_poly.pdbx_seq_one_letter_code
_entity_poly.pdbx_strand_id
1 'polypeptide(L)'
;MTRIRTHTNPLSITHRFDDVDFHSLISNKQDDVAFEVGFGRGLFLRKWAKEQLSSFLIGVEVRKSIVRDVQSKVNADQLDNVALFHGNAELFLADAVPDASLMHIFVFHPDPWFKKRHHKRR
;
A
#
# COMPACT_ATOMS: atom_id res chain seq x y z
N MET A 1 7.90 -14.81 -26.93
CA MET A 1 8.03 -14.05 -25.67
C MET A 1 6.67 -13.56 -25.22
N THR A 2 6.31 -13.91 -24.01
CA THR A 2 5.01 -13.52 -23.47
C THR A 2 5.01 -12.04 -23.07
N ARG A 3 4.02 -11.31 -23.55
CA ARG A 3 3.88 -9.91 -23.19
C ARG A 3 3.40 -9.81 -21.75
N ILE A 4 4.14 -9.10 -20.91
CA ILE A 4 3.76 -8.89 -19.52
C ILE A 4 2.66 -7.84 -19.46
N ARG A 5 1.55 -8.20 -18.84
CA ARG A 5 0.45 -7.28 -18.63
C ARG A 5 0.83 -6.33 -17.49
N THR A 6 0.90 -5.03 -17.78
CA THR A 6 1.27 -4.01 -16.80
C THR A 6 0.07 -3.39 -16.09
N HIS A 7 -1.14 -3.65 -16.60
CA HIS A 7 -2.35 -3.07 -16.04
C HIS A 7 -3.26 -4.17 -15.49
N THR A 8 -3.66 -4.05 -14.23
CA THR A 8 -4.55 -4.98 -13.56
C THR A 8 -5.77 -4.23 -13.05
N ASN A 9 -6.96 -4.73 -13.38
CA ASN A 9 -8.20 -4.18 -12.85
C ASN A 9 -8.32 -4.53 -11.37
N PRO A 10 -8.28 -3.56 -10.45
CA PRO A 10 -8.36 -3.86 -9.02
C PRO A 10 -9.68 -4.52 -8.61
N LEU A 11 -10.75 -4.35 -9.39
CA LEU A 11 -12.03 -4.99 -9.09
C LEU A 11 -11.98 -6.52 -9.28
N SER A 12 -10.97 -7.04 -9.98
CA SER A 12 -10.77 -8.48 -10.13
C SER A 12 -10.03 -9.11 -8.94
N ILE A 13 -9.46 -8.30 -8.07
CA ILE A 13 -8.71 -8.76 -6.88
C ILE A 13 -9.64 -8.63 -5.68
N THR A 14 -10.17 -9.76 -5.22
CA THR A 14 -11.25 -9.77 -4.23
C THR A 14 -10.91 -10.42 -2.89
N HIS A 15 -9.66 -10.88 -2.70
CA HIS A 15 -9.31 -11.46 -1.41
C HIS A 15 -9.38 -10.41 -0.30
N ARG A 16 -9.71 -10.88 0.91
CA ARG A 16 -9.96 -10.00 2.05
C ARG A 16 -8.77 -10.00 3.00
N PHE A 17 -8.73 -9.02 3.88
CA PHE A 17 -7.63 -8.81 4.83
C PHE A 17 -8.12 -8.91 6.28
N ASP A 18 -9.08 -9.77 6.53
CA ASP A 18 -9.68 -9.93 7.86
C ASP A 18 -8.70 -10.49 8.89
N ASP A 19 -7.67 -11.18 8.43
CA ASP A 19 -6.64 -11.77 9.28
C ASP A 19 -5.46 -10.83 9.58
N VAL A 20 -5.47 -9.62 9.05
CA VAL A 20 -4.41 -8.64 9.31
C VAL A 20 -4.68 -7.95 10.65
N ASP A 21 -3.72 -8.02 11.56
CA ASP A 21 -3.78 -7.29 12.82
C ASP A 21 -3.00 -5.98 12.67
N PHE A 22 -3.73 -4.88 12.54
CA PHE A 22 -3.17 -3.55 12.31
C PHE A 22 -2.20 -3.14 13.43
N HIS A 23 -2.56 -3.39 14.67
CA HIS A 23 -1.73 -2.96 15.81
C HIS A 23 -0.44 -3.78 15.90
N SER A 24 -0.49 -5.06 15.57
CA SER A 24 0.71 -5.90 15.54
C SER A 24 1.65 -5.53 14.39
N LEU A 25 1.09 -5.00 13.31
CA LEU A 25 1.85 -4.63 12.13
C LEU A 25 2.76 -3.44 12.41
N ILE A 26 2.31 -2.51 13.25
CA ILE A 26 3.00 -1.24 13.48
C ILE A 26 3.85 -1.34 14.73
N SER A 27 5.14 -0.99 14.59
CA SER A 27 6.07 -0.97 15.70
C SER A 27 5.69 0.11 16.72
N ASN A 28 5.93 -0.15 18.00
CA ASN A 28 5.70 0.84 19.06
C ASN A 28 6.55 2.11 18.93
N LYS A 29 7.50 2.10 18.01
CA LYS A 29 8.38 3.26 17.78
C LYS A 29 7.80 4.26 16.79
N GLN A 30 6.76 3.88 16.04
CA GLN A 30 6.15 4.76 15.06
C GLN A 30 4.92 5.45 15.65
N ASP A 31 4.87 6.78 15.51
CA ASP A 31 3.77 7.60 16.00
C ASP A 31 2.68 7.79 14.94
N ASP A 32 3.08 7.89 13.67
CA ASP A 32 2.19 8.18 12.55
C ASP A 32 2.11 6.99 11.61
N VAL A 33 0.92 6.76 11.06
CA VAL A 33 0.73 5.74 10.04
C VAL A 33 0.26 6.39 8.75
N ALA A 34 0.94 6.06 7.66
CA ALA A 34 0.58 6.50 6.32
C ALA A 34 0.20 5.29 5.46
N PHE A 35 -0.56 5.54 4.41
CA PHE A 35 -1.05 4.51 3.51
C PHE A 35 -0.86 4.97 2.07
N GLU A 36 -0.27 4.12 1.23
CA GLU A 36 -0.13 4.42 -0.19
C GLU A 36 -0.93 3.42 -1.03
N VAL A 37 -1.79 3.96 -1.90
CA VAL A 37 -2.59 3.19 -2.85
C VAL A 37 -1.81 3.05 -4.13
N GLY A 38 -1.46 1.81 -4.52
CA GLY A 38 -0.77 1.55 -5.77
C GLY A 38 0.63 2.14 -5.79
N PHE A 39 1.54 1.54 -5.03
CA PHE A 39 2.88 2.12 -4.86
C PHE A 39 3.81 1.95 -6.07
N GLY A 40 3.42 1.17 -7.08
CA GLY A 40 4.22 1.00 -8.29
C GLY A 40 5.64 0.54 -7.99
N ARG A 41 6.63 1.23 -8.55
CA ARG A 41 8.04 0.89 -8.35
C ARG A 41 8.55 1.15 -6.94
N GLY A 42 7.74 1.78 -6.09
CA GLY A 42 8.11 2.04 -4.72
C GLY A 42 9.12 3.18 -4.52
N LEU A 43 9.27 4.05 -5.51
CA LEU A 43 10.24 5.15 -5.42
C LEU A 43 9.85 6.14 -4.32
N PHE A 44 8.59 6.56 -4.29
CA PHE A 44 8.10 7.45 -3.24
C PHE A 44 8.11 6.75 -1.88
N LEU A 45 7.58 5.54 -1.82
CA LEU A 45 7.47 4.74 -0.59
C LEU A 45 8.82 4.58 0.09
N ARG A 46 9.84 4.18 -0.68
CA ARG A 46 11.18 3.95 -0.14
C ARG A 46 11.83 5.24 0.34
N LYS A 47 11.70 6.30 -0.45
CA LYS A 47 12.26 7.61 -0.08
C LYS A 47 11.58 8.16 1.17
N TRP A 48 10.26 8.10 1.20
CA TRP A 48 9.48 8.62 2.33
C TRP A 48 9.83 7.87 3.62
N ALA A 49 9.92 6.54 3.55
CA ALA A 49 10.27 5.73 4.72
C ALA A 49 11.65 6.03 5.26
N LYS A 50 12.62 6.30 4.37
CA LYS A 50 13.99 6.65 4.79
C LYS A 50 14.05 8.00 5.49
N GLU A 51 13.17 8.91 5.12
CA GLU A 51 13.15 10.28 5.67
C GLU A 51 12.25 10.41 6.90
N GLN A 52 11.24 9.54 7.04
CA GLN A 52 10.22 9.62 8.09
C GLN A 52 10.33 8.43 9.04
N LEU A 53 11.40 8.39 9.82
CA LEU A 53 11.71 7.23 10.67
C LEU A 53 10.69 7.03 11.80
N SER A 54 9.99 8.09 12.22
CA SER A 54 8.94 7.99 13.25
C SER A 54 7.58 7.60 12.68
N SER A 55 7.50 7.36 11.38
CA SER A 55 6.26 7.00 10.69
C SER A 55 6.32 5.58 10.16
N PHE A 56 5.15 4.96 10.02
CA PHE A 56 5.00 3.63 9.42
C PHE A 56 4.17 3.76 8.15
N LEU A 57 4.66 3.19 7.05
CA LEU A 57 3.96 3.27 5.76
C LEU A 57 3.47 1.90 5.32
N ILE A 58 2.17 1.81 5.06
CA ILE A 58 1.53 0.62 4.51
C ILE A 58 1.26 0.88 3.03
N GLY A 59 1.73 0.00 2.16
CA GLY A 59 1.47 0.08 0.73
C GLY A 59 0.68 -1.12 0.24
N VAL A 60 -0.31 -0.89 -0.62
CA VAL A 60 -1.10 -1.95 -1.24
C VAL A 60 -1.06 -1.78 -2.75
N GLU A 61 -0.73 -2.85 -3.46
CA GLU A 61 -0.57 -2.86 -4.91
C GLU A 61 -1.27 -4.08 -5.49
N VAL A 62 -2.01 -3.88 -6.60
CA VAL A 62 -2.77 -4.97 -7.24
C VAL A 62 -1.90 -5.92 -8.06
N ARG A 63 -0.68 -5.51 -8.41
CA ARG A 63 0.22 -6.33 -9.24
C ARG A 63 1.19 -7.10 -8.36
N LYS A 64 0.98 -8.40 -8.26
CA LYS A 64 1.76 -9.26 -7.36
C LYS A 64 3.27 -9.22 -7.64
N SER A 65 3.67 -9.19 -8.92
CA SER A 65 5.08 -9.13 -9.29
C SER A 65 5.74 -7.84 -8.80
N ILE A 66 4.99 -6.74 -8.82
CA ILE A 66 5.47 -5.45 -8.33
C ILE A 66 5.68 -5.50 -6.82
N VAL A 67 4.75 -6.09 -6.09
CA VAL A 67 4.89 -6.24 -4.63
C VAL A 67 6.16 -7.01 -4.30
N ARG A 68 6.43 -8.11 -4.99
CA ARG A 68 7.64 -8.91 -4.77
C ARG A 68 8.90 -8.12 -5.05
N ASP A 69 8.92 -7.37 -6.16
CA ASP A 69 10.07 -6.58 -6.55
C ASP A 69 10.36 -5.47 -5.52
N VAL A 70 9.34 -4.74 -5.13
CA VAL A 70 9.51 -3.65 -4.17
C VAL A 70 9.86 -4.19 -2.78
N GLN A 71 9.29 -5.35 -2.40
CA GLN A 71 9.64 -5.98 -1.13
C GLN A 71 11.13 -6.31 -1.06
N SER A 72 11.71 -6.81 -2.16
CA SER A 72 13.14 -7.07 -2.23
C SER A 72 13.96 -5.80 -2.03
N LYS A 73 13.52 -4.70 -2.60
CA LYS A 73 14.20 -3.40 -2.46
C LYS A 73 14.09 -2.84 -1.04
N VAL A 74 12.92 -2.99 -0.43
CA VAL A 74 12.69 -2.59 0.97
C VAL A 74 13.62 -3.38 1.90
N ASN A 75 13.75 -4.69 1.65
CA ASN A 75 14.64 -5.54 2.44
C ASN A 75 16.10 -5.15 2.25
N ALA A 76 16.52 -4.87 1.01
CA ALA A 76 17.88 -4.43 0.72
C ALA A 76 18.21 -3.09 1.37
N ASP A 77 17.23 -2.19 1.43
CA ASP A 77 17.38 -0.89 2.09
C ASP A 77 17.28 -1.00 3.62
N GLN A 78 16.97 -2.18 4.15
CA GLN A 78 16.80 -2.43 5.59
C GLN A 78 15.77 -1.51 6.25
N LEU A 79 14.66 -1.27 5.54
CA LEU A 79 13.57 -0.44 6.06
C LEU A 79 12.66 -1.28 6.94
N ASP A 80 12.48 -0.87 8.20
CA ASP A 80 11.63 -1.57 9.16
C ASP A 80 10.31 -0.85 9.43
N ASN A 81 10.06 0.25 8.73
CA ASN A 81 8.84 1.04 8.87
C ASN A 81 7.95 0.98 7.64
N VAL A 82 7.97 -0.13 6.93
CA VAL A 82 7.18 -0.37 5.70
C VAL A 82 6.56 -1.75 5.76
N ALA A 83 5.28 -1.84 5.39
CA ALA A 83 4.60 -3.12 5.15
C ALA A 83 3.92 -3.07 3.79
N LEU A 84 4.13 -4.11 2.98
CA LEU A 84 3.59 -4.18 1.62
C LEU A 84 2.60 -5.33 1.50
N PHE A 85 1.50 -5.07 0.81
CA PHE A 85 0.45 -6.06 0.59
C PHE A 85 0.03 -6.10 -0.87
N HIS A 86 -0.24 -7.29 -1.34
CA HIS A 86 -0.84 -7.50 -2.65
C HIS A 86 -2.35 -7.54 -2.50
N GLY A 87 -3.05 -6.71 -3.25
CA GLY A 87 -4.50 -6.74 -3.23
C GLY A 87 -5.16 -5.44 -3.63
N ASN A 88 -6.42 -5.33 -3.28
CA ASN A 88 -7.24 -4.15 -3.51
C ASN A 88 -7.16 -3.23 -2.29
N ALA A 89 -6.73 -1.99 -2.51
CA ALA A 89 -6.51 -1.04 -1.42
C ALA A 89 -7.81 -0.69 -0.67
N GLU A 90 -8.95 -0.59 -1.38
CA GLU A 90 -10.21 -0.31 -0.71
C GLU A 90 -10.62 -1.42 0.23
N LEU A 91 -10.40 -2.68 -0.17
CA LEU A 91 -10.68 -3.82 0.70
C LEU A 91 -9.75 -3.85 1.90
N PHE A 92 -8.48 -3.50 1.70
CA PHE A 92 -7.53 -3.41 2.81
C PHE A 92 -7.98 -2.34 3.82
N LEU A 93 -8.34 -1.16 3.35
CA LEU A 93 -8.81 -0.09 4.23
C LEU A 93 -10.06 -0.51 5.01
N ALA A 94 -10.99 -1.19 4.35
CA ALA A 94 -12.23 -1.63 4.99
C ALA A 94 -11.99 -2.72 6.03
N ASP A 95 -11.09 -3.67 5.73
CA ASP A 95 -10.92 -4.87 6.57
C ASP A 95 -9.90 -4.68 7.69
N ALA A 96 -8.81 -3.97 7.42
CA ALA A 96 -7.62 -4.00 8.27
C ALA A 96 -7.33 -2.69 8.99
N VAL A 97 -7.86 -1.56 8.50
CA VAL A 97 -7.49 -0.24 9.03
C VAL A 97 -8.59 0.29 9.94
N PRO A 98 -8.32 0.46 11.25
CA PRO A 98 -9.31 1.06 12.16
C PRO A 98 -9.61 2.51 11.79
N ASP A 99 -10.79 2.98 12.18
CA ASP A 99 -11.19 4.36 11.93
C ASP A 99 -10.21 5.34 12.57
N ALA A 100 -9.97 6.45 11.87
CA ALA A 100 -9.14 7.57 12.34
C ALA A 100 -7.71 7.15 12.73
N SER A 101 -7.16 6.10 12.08
CA SER A 101 -5.83 5.59 12.41
C SER A 101 -4.74 6.00 11.44
N LEU A 102 -5.09 6.66 10.33
CA LEU A 102 -4.12 7.10 9.33
C LEU A 102 -3.90 8.61 9.39
N MET A 103 -2.62 9.01 9.35
CA MET A 103 -2.25 10.42 9.26
C MET A 103 -2.21 10.90 7.81
N HIS A 104 -1.79 10.04 6.88
CA HIS A 104 -1.66 10.38 5.47
C HIS A 104 -2.18 9.25 4.59
N ILE A 105 -2.79 9.60 3.47
CA ILE A 105 -3.14 8.67 2.40
C ILE A 105 -2.58 9.24 1.10
N PHE A 106 -1.73 8.48 0.42
CA PHE A 106 -1.08 8.89 -0.81
C PHE A 106 -1.63 8.11 -1.99
N VAL A 107 -2.06 8.82 -3.04
CA VAL A 107 -2.54 8.23 -4.29
C VAL A 107 -1.94 9.03 -5.44
N PHE A 108 -0.75 8.63 -5.90
CA PHE A 108 -0.03 9.39 -6.93
C PHE A 108 -0.38 8.97 -8.35
N HIS A 109 -0.64 7.67 -8.53
CA HIS A 109 -0.96 7.11 -9.84
C HIS A 109 -2.24 6.31 -9.74
N PRO A 110 -3.39 6.99 -9.48
CA PRO A 110 -4.64 6.28 -9.30
C PRO A 110 -5.02 5.58 -10.60
N ASP A 111 -5.41 4.29 -10.51
CA ASP A 111 -5.95 3.66 -11.68
C ASP A 111 -7.34 4.23 -11.99
N PRO A 112 -7.84 4.02 -13.21
CA PRO A 112 -9.12 4.62 -13.61
C PRO A 112 -10.30 4.23 -12.73
N TRP A 113 -10.28 3.02 -12.17
CA TRP A 113 -11.37 2.50 -11.34
C TRP A 113 -11.47 3.26 -10.02
N PHE A 114 -10.34 3.42 -9.35
CA PHE A 114 -10.28 4.15 -8.08
C PHE A 114 -10.62 5.62 -8.28
N LYS A 115 -10.05 6.25 -9.29
CA LYS A 115 -10.29 7.65 -9.61
C LYS A 115 -11.78 7.93 -9.89
N LYS A 116 -12.42 7.06 -10.64
CA LYS A 116 -13.84 7.18 -10.95
C LYS A 116 -14.70 7.13 -9.69
N ARG A 117 -14.39 6.23 -8.76
CA ARG A 117 -15.12 6.12 -7.50
C ARG A 117 -14.90 7.34 -6.62
N HIS A 118 -13.70 7.86 -6.59
CA HIS A 118 -13.38 9.08 -5.84
C HIS A 118 -14.22 10.26 -6.33
N HIS A 119 -14.36 10.43 -7.63
CA HIS A 119 -15.17 11.50 -8.19
C HIS A 119 -16.64 11.39 -7.78
N LYS A 120 -17.18 10.20 -7.69
CA LYS A 120 -18.57 9.98 -7.29
C LYS A 120 -18.87 10.38 -5.85
N ARG A 121 -17.86 10.48 -5.01
CA ARG A 121 -18.02 10.77 -3.59
C ARG A 121 -18.00 12.25 -3.26
N ARG A 122 -17.76 13.07 -4.23
CA ARG A 122 -17.77 14.52 -4.04
C ARG A 122 -19.15 15.08 -3.78
#